data_dca235c13e58101a404d62c5144946c8
#
_entry.id   dca235c13e58101a404d62c5144946c8
#
_cell.length_a   1.000
_cell.length_b   1.000
_cell.length_c   1.000
_cell.angle_alpha   90.00
_cell.angle_beta   90.00
_cell.angle_gamma   90.00
#
_symmetry.space_group_name_H-M   'P 1'
#
loop_
_entity.id
_entity.type
_entity.pdbx_description
1 polymer ?
#
loop_
_entity_poly.entity_id
_entity_poly.type
_entity_poly.pdbx_seq_one_letter_code
_entity_poly.pdbx_strand_id
1 'polypeptide(L)'
;MSKELSPKYNPAEVEAGRYQKWLDEDVFKPSGDKKAHPYSIVIPPPNVTGKLHLGHAWDTTLQDIIIRQKRMQGFDTLWLPGMDHAGIATQAKVEARLAEDGIFRYDLGREKFLDKVWEWKDEYAATIKEQWGKMGISVDYSRERFTLDEGLSKAVRKVFVELYKKGWIYRGEFIINWDPKARTALSDIEVIHKDVEGAFYHMNYMLEDGSRALEVATTRPETMFGDTAVAVNPEDPRYKDLIGKNVILPIVNKPIPIVADEHADPEFGTGVVKITPAHDPNDFLVGQRHNLPQVNVMNDDGTMNDLAGEFAGMDRFEARKATVKKLEEIGALVKIEKRVHSVGHSERTGVMVEPRLSTQWFVKMDQLAKNAIANQDTDDKVKFYPPRFNDTFLQWME
;
A
#
# COMPACT_ATOMS: atom_id res chain seq x y z
N MET A 1 -35.04 -37.43 -38.14
CA MET A 1 -36.09 -37.26 -37.10
C MET A 1 -35.78 -35.94 -36.39
N SER A 2 -36.68 -34.96 -36.53
CA SER A 2 -36.59 -33.71 -35.79
C SER A 2 -36.81 -34.05 -34.32
N LYS A 3 -35.81 -33.81 -33.44
CA LYS A 3 -35.98 -33.89 -31.99
C LYS A 3 -36.98 -32.79 -31.62
N GLU A 4 -38.18 -33.16 -31.23
CA GLU A 4 -39.12 -32.20 -30.60
C GLU A 4 -38.45 -31.61 -29.35
N LEU A 5 -38.41 -30.30 -29.30
CA LEU A 5 -37.88 -29.58 -28.15
C LEU A 5 -38.84 -29.70 -26.98
N SER A 6 -38.34 -29.87 -25.75
CA SER A 6 -39.17 -29.78 -24.55
C SER A 6 -39.90 -28.42 -24.48
N PRO A 7 -41.19 -28.41 -24.11
CA PRO A 7 -41.97 -27.16 -23.98
C PRO A 7 -41.46 -26.26 -22.85
N LYS A 8 -40.57 -26.78 -21.97
CA LYS A 8 -39.95 -26.04 -20.89
C LYS A 8 -38.42 -26.14 -20.97
N TYR A 9 -37.76 -25.04 -20.83
CA TYR A 9 -36.30 -25.01 -20.70
C TYR A 9 -35.86 -25.64 -19.37
N ASN A 10 -35.02 -26.67 -19.45
CA ASN A 10 -34.39 -27.30 -18.29
C ASN A 10 -32.88 -27.06 -18.38
N PRO A 11 -32.33 -26.15 -17.53
CA PRO A 11 -30.89 -25.85 -17.55
C PRO A 11 -30.01 -27.08 -17.40
N ALA A 12 -30.36 -28.00 -16.51
CA ALA A 12 -29.59 -29.21 -16.23
C ALA A 12 -29.41 -30.11 -17.46
N GLU A 13 -30.41 -30.16 -18.34
CA GLU A 13 -30.39 -30.96 -19.56
C GLU A 13 -29.68 -30.24 -20.71
N VAL A 14 -29.82 -28.92 -20.78
CA VAL A 14 -29.37 -28.10 -21.92
C VAL A 14 -27.92 -27.64 -21.71
N GLU A 15 -27.54 -27.30 -20.49
CA GLU A 15 -26.21 -26.72 -20.19
C GLU A 15 -25.15 -27.79 -19.87
N ALA A 16 -25.58 -28.99 -19.40
CA ALA A 16 -24.68 -30.06 -19.07
C ALA A 16 -23.77 -30.42 -20.25
N GLY A 17 -22.45 -30.32 -20.04
CA GLY A 17 -21.42 -30.64 -21.04
C GLY A 17 -21.28 -29.63 -22.19
N ARG A 18 -22.15 -28.61 -22.29
CA ARG A 18 -22.10 -27.63 -23.39
C ARG A 18 -20.84 -26.80 -23.40
N TYR A 19 -20.43 -26.33 -22.22
CA TYR A 19 -19.22 -25.52 -22.08
C TYR A 19 -17.97 -26.33 -22.46
N GLN A 20 -17.88 -27.58 -21.99
CA GLN A 20 -16.79 -28.47 -22.38
C GLN A 20 -16.74 -28.71 -23.87
N LYS A 21 -17.90 -28.93 -24.52
CA LYS A 21 -17.98 -29.07 -25.98
C LYS A 21 -17.42 -27.82 -26.70
N TRP A 22 -17.72 -26.60 -26.23
CA TRP A 22 -17.18 -25.39 -26.82
C TRP A 22 -15.65 -25.29 -26.68
N LEU A 23 -15.11 -25.75 -25.53
CA LEU A 23 -13.67 -25.81 -25.33
C LEU A 23 -13.01 -26.85 -26.23
N ASP A 24 -13.60 -28.02 -26.37
CA ASP A 24 -13.09 -29.11 -27.21
C ASP A 24 -13.11 -28.75 -28.72
N GLU A 25 -14.08 -27.95 -29.13
CA GLU A 25 -14.21 -27.43 -30.51
C GLU A 25 -13.40 -26.15 -30.75
N ASP A 26 -12.67 -25.65 -29.77
CA ASP A 26 -11.83 -24.42 -29.83
C ASP A 26 -12.59 -23.15 -30.29
N VAL A 27 -13.91 -23.08 -30.04
CA VAL A 27 -14.75 -21.99 -30.59
C VAL A 27 -14.42 -20.60 -30.05
N PHE A 28 -13.62 -20.51 -29.02
CA PHE A 28 -13.21 -19.24 -28.42
C PHE A 28 -11.82 -18.78 -28.85
N LYS A 29 -11.09 -19.60 -29.60
CA LYS A 29 -9.78 -19.23 -30.12
C LYS A 29 -9.89 -18.28 -31.32
N PRO A 30 -8.96 -17.31 -31.44
CA PRO A 30 -8.85 -16.52 -32.63
C PRO A 30 -8.44 -17.41 -33.82
N SER A 31 -8.94 -17.07 -35.04
CA SER A 31 -8.65 -17.80 -36.26
C SER A 31 -7.17 -17.69 -36.68
N GLY A 32 -6.51 -16.60 -36.28
CA GLY A 32 -5.15 -16.26 -36.73
C GLY A 32 -5.08 -15.75 -38.19
N ASP A 33 -6.22 -15.49 -38.82
CA ASP A 33 -6.25 -14.88 -40.15
C ASP A 33 -5.79 -13.41 -40.07
N LYS A 34 -4.62 -13.13 -40.65
CA LYS A 34 -4.03 -11.78 -40.71
C LYS A 34 -4.87 -10.75 -41.46
N LYS A 35 -5.86 -11.17 -42.24
CA LYS A 35 -6.78 -10.29 -42.98
C LYS A 35 -8.03 -9.95 -42.17
N ALA A 36 -8.33 -10.71 -41.13
CA ALA A 36 -9.46 -10.45 -40.26
C ALA A 36 -9.21 -9.23 -39.36
N HIS A 37 -10.27 -8.49 -39.06
CA HIS A 37 -10.17 -7.38 -38.12
C HIS A 37 -10.02 -7.91 -36.66
N PRO A 38 -8.90 -7.62 -35.99
CA PRO A 38 -8.69 -8.13 -34.63
C PRO A 38 -9.55 -7.35 -33.61
N TYR A 39 -10.02 -8.06 -32.59
CA TYR A 39 -10.63 -7.45 -31.41
C TYR A 39 -10.22 -8.22 -30.16
N SER A 40 -9.55 -7.56 -29.22
CA SER A 40 -9.00 -8.22 -28.03
C SER A 40 -9.51 -7.57 -26.76
N ILE A 41 -9.84 -8.40 -25.77
CA ILE A 41 -10.07 -8.01 -24.40
C ILE A 41 -9.06 -8.76 -23.53
N VAL A 42 -8.46 -8.07 -22.56
CA VAL A 42 -7.71 -8.67 -21.48
C VAL A 42 -8.61 -8.64 -20.25
N ILE A 43 -8.89 -9.80 -19.67
CA ILE A 43 -9.72 -9.87 -18.45
C ILE A 43 -9.00 -9.13 -17.32
N PRO A 44 -9.71 -8.35 -16.47
CA PRO A 44 -9.16 -7.95 -15.17
C PRO A 44 -8.87 -9.22 -14.38
N PRO A 45 -7.58 -9.57 -14.13
CA PRO A 45 -7.26 -10.88 -13.59
C PRO A 45 -7.71 -11.00 -12.13
N PRO A 46 -8.63 -11.91 -11.78
CA PRO A 46 -9.04 -12.05 -10.39
C PRO A 46 -7.90 -12.56 -9.53
N ASN A 47 -7.88 -12.09 -8.28
CA ASN A 47 -6.95 -12.53 -7.27
C ASN A 47 -7.27 -13.98 -6.84
N VAL A 48 -6.24 -14.83 -6.68
CA VAL A 48 -6.40 -16.20 -6.17
C VAL A 48 -6.59 -16.24 -4.64
N THR A 49 -7.22 -15.23 -4.08
CA THR A 49 -7.47 -15.10 -2.64
C THR A 49 -8.74 -15.79 -2.17
N GLY A 50 -9.57 -16.27 -3.10
CA GLY A 50 -10.84 -16.92 -2.78
C GLY A 50 -11.72 -17.18 -4.01
N LYS A 51 -12.99 -17.50 -3.75
CA LYS A 51 -14.01 -17.70 -4.78
C LYS A 51 -14.45 -16.38 -5.39
N LEU A 52 -14.90 -16.42 -6.65
CA LEU A 52 -15.53 -15.27 -7.28
C LEU A 52 -16.88 -14.93 -6.59
N HIS A 53 -17.23 -13.66 -6.58
CA HIS A 53 -18.49 -13.14 -6.09
C HIS A 53 -19.28 -12.43 -7.21
N LEU A 54 -20.49 -11.94 -6.92
CA LEU A 54 -21.35 -11.29 -7.91
C LEU A 54 -20.71 -10.13 -8.66
N GLY A 55 -19.82 -9.37 -8.01
CA GLY A 55 -19.07 -8.30 -8.69
C GLY A 55 -18.21 -8.81 -9.84
N HIS A 56 -17.49 -9.93 -9.63
CA HIS A 56 -16.73 -10.58 -10.70
C HIS A 56 -17.63 -11.12 -11.81
N ALA A 57 -18.78 -11.72 -11.44
CA ALA A 57 -19.75 -12.21 -12.41
C ALA A 57 -20.32 -11.06 -13.27
N TRP A 58 -20.63 -9.93 -12.65
CA TRP A 58 -21.09 -8.73 -13.35
C TRP A 58 -20.03 -8.23 -14.36
N ASP A 59 -18.82 -8.03 -13.90
CA ASP A 59 -17.72 -7.54 -14.73
C ASP A 59 -17.43 -8.45 -15.92
N THR A 60 -17.27 -9.75 -15.67
CA THR A 60 -17.01 -10.73 -16.74
C THR A 60 -18.18 -10.87 -17.71
N THR A 61 -19.44 -10.77 -17.27
CA THR A 61 -20.61 -10.84 -18.13
C THR A 61 -20.64 -9.68 -19.12
N LEU A 62 -20.32 -8.46 -18.68
CA LEU A 62 -20.26 -7.30 -19.59
C LEU A 62 -19.20 -7.49 -20.70
N GLN A 63 -18.02 -8.00 -20.34
CA GLN A 63 -16.97 -8.31 -21.29
C GLN A 63 -17.39 -9.44 -22.24
N ASP A 64 -18.04 -10.50 -21.73
CA ASP A 64 -18.50 -11.64 -22.56
C ASP A 64 -19.53 -11.21 -23.59
N ILE A 65 -20.46 -10.33 -23.23
CA ILE A 65 -21.45 -9.77 -24.17
C ILE A 65 -20.72 -9.06 -25.32
N ILE A 66 -19.74 -8.23 -25.03
CA ILE A 66 -19.01 -7.47 -26.05
C ILE A 66 -18.20 -8.41 -26.94
N ILE A 67 -17.46 -9.35 -26.38
CA ILE A 67 -16.61 -10.25 -27.18
C ILE A 67 -17.46 -11.17 -28.06
N ARG A 68 -18.60 -11.66 -27.57
CA ARG A 68 -19.54 -12.46 -28.36
C ARG A 68 -20.16 -11.64 -29.49
N GLN A 69 -20.57 -10.40 -29.22
CA GLN A 69 -21.08 -9.50 -30.26
C GLN A 69 -20.03 -9.28 -31.36
N LYS A 70 -18.79 -9.02 -30.98
CA LYS A 70 -17.69 -8.82 -31.94
C LYS A 70 -17.43 -10.07 -32.78
N ARG A 71 -17.46 -11.25 -32.15
CA ARG A 71 -17.33 -12.54 -32.86
C ARG A 71 -18.47 -12.74 -33.90
N MET A 72 -19.71 -12.42 -33.52
CA MET A 72 -20.86 -12.46 -34.41
C MET A 72 -20.79 -11.45 -35.56
N GLN A 73 -20.08 -10.33 -35.36
CA GLN A 73 -19.80 -9.33 -36.38
C GLN A 73 -18.64 -9.72 -37.34
N GLY A 74 -18.02 -10.89 -37.13
CA GLY A 74 -16.93 -11.39 -37.98
C GLY A 74 -15.53 -10.89 -37.61
N PHE A 75 -15.36 -10.31 -36.41
CA PHE A 75 -14.03 -9.97 -35.92
C PHE A 75 -13.26 -11.23 -35.48
N ASP A 76 -11.94 -11.23 -35.70
CA ASP A 76 -11.05 -12.24 -35.13
C ASP A 76 -10.80 -11.87 -33.66
N THR A 77 -11.47 -12.56 -32.73
CA THR A 77 -11.58 -12.14 -31.34
C THR A 77 -10.65 -12.94 -30.43
N LEU A 78 -10.00 -12.24 -29.51
CA LEU A 78 -9.29 -12.83 -28.39
C LEU A 78 -9.79 -12.24 -27.07
N TRP A 79 -10.35 -13.05 -26.21
CA TRP A 79 -10.51 -12.70 -24.81
C TRP A 79 -9.50 -13.47 -23.98
N LEU A 80 -8.44 -12.76 -23.53
CA LEU A 80 -7.31 -13.31 -22.83
C LEU A 80 -7.63 -13.48 -21.34
N PRO A 81 -7.74 -14.72 -20.83
CA PRO A 81 -7.91 -14.96 -19.39
C PRO A 81 -6.58 -14.87 -18.64
N GLY A 82 -6.70 -14.62 -17.35
CA GLY A 82 -5.55 -14.66 -16.43
C GLY A 82 -6.00 -14.58 -14.99
N MET A 83 -5.05 -14.80 -14.08
CA MET A 83 -5.25 -14.69 -12.64
C MET A 83 -4.07 -13.97 -12.01
N ASP A 84 -4.36 -13.22 -10.94
CA ASP A 84 -3.34 -12.52 -10.18
C ASP A 84 -2.96 -13.32 -8.91
N HIS A 85 -1.66 -13.43 -8.66
CA HIS A 85 -1.14 -14.06 -7.44
C HIS A 85 -1.47 -13.26 -6.17
N ALA A 86 -1.76 -11.96 -6.30
CA ALA A 86 -2.14 -11.05 -5.20
C ALA A 86 -1.21 -11.11 -3.97
N GLY A 87 0.01 -11.60 -4.15
CA GLY A 87 1.12 -11.65 -3.19
C GLY A 87 0.74 -11.69 -1.71
N ILE A 88 0.75 -10.53 -1.08
CA ILE A 88 0.53 -10.38 0.37
C ILE A 88 -0.87 -10.83 0.80
N ALA A 89 -1.91 -10.54 0.01
CA ALA A 89 -3.28 -10.93 0.35
C ALA A 89 -3.46 -12.45 0.32
N THR A 90 -2.90 -13.13 -0.67
CA THR A 90 -2.88 -14.61 -0.74
C THR A 90 -2.09 -15.20 0.43
N GLN A 91 -0.92 -14.65 0.74
CA GLN A 91 -0.12 -15.06 1.89
C GLN A 91 -0.93 -14.93 3.19
N ALA A 92 -1.59 -13.80 3.43
CA ALA A 92 -2.41 -13.58 4.63
C ALA A 92 -3.56 -14.60 4.76
N LYS A 93 -4.18 -15.00 3.62
CA LYS A 93 -5.22 -16.05 3.61
C LYS A 93 -4.67 -17.41 3.98
N VAL A 94 -3.50 -17.77 3.45
CA VAL A 94 -2.82 -19.04 3.78
C VAL A 94 -2.39 -19.07 5.24
N GLU A 95 -1.84 -17.96 5.76
CA GLU A 95 -1.48 -17.82 7.18
C GLU A 95 -2.71 -18.00 8.08
N ALA A 96 -3.84 -17.36 7.73
CA ALA A 96 -5.08 -17.50 8.50
C ALA A 96 -5.59 -18.96 8.53
N ARG A 97 -5.55 -19.66 7.37
CA ARG A 97 -5.93 -21.08 7.28
C ARG A 97 -5.02 -21.99 8.12
N LEU A 98 -3.71 -21.75 8.08
CA LEU A 98 -2.74 -22.51 8.88
C LEU A 98 -2.90 -22.26 10.38
N ALA A 99 -3.24 -21.02 10.76
CA ALA A 99 -3.47 -20.66 12.16
C ALA A 99 -4.68 -21.37 12.79
N GLU A 100 -5.69 -21.79 11.99
CA GLU A 100 -6.80 -22.63 12.46
C GLU A 100 -6.31 -24.00 12.99
N ASP A 101 -5.20 -24.50 12.43
CA ASP A 101 -4.53 -25.73 12.85
C ASP A 101 -3.38 -25.46 13.85
N GLY A 102 -3.22 -24.22 14.33
CA GLY A 102 -2.16 -23.81 15.25
C GLY A 102 -0.76 -23.77 14.62
N ILE A 103 -0.68 -23.69 13.29
CA ILE A 103 0.58 -23.66 12.54
C ILE A 103 0.88 -22.22 12.11
N PHE A 104 2.09 -21.74 12.37
CA PHE A 104 2.54 -20.41 11.95
C PHE A 104 3.61 -20.52 10.86
N ARG A 105 3.65 -19.52 9.95
CA ARG A 105 4.61 -19.52 8.84
C ARG A 105 6.07 -19.67 9.27
N TYR A 106 6.41 -19.15 10.44
CA TYR A 106 7.76 -19.24 11.00
C TYR A 106 8.13 -20.67 11.46
N ASP A 107 7.13 -21.49 11.84
CA ASP A 107 7.34 -22.89 12.23
C ASP A 107 7.66 -23.74 11.01
N LEU A 108 7.08 -23.41 9.87
CA LEU A 108 7.29 -24.11 8.60
C LEU A 108 8.61 -23.75 7.92
N GLY A 109 9.06 -22.50 8.05
CA GLY A 109 10.11 -21.94 7.24
C GLY A 109 9.65 -21.62 5.80
N ARG A 110 10.50 -20.92 5.03
CA ARG A 110 10.13 -20.34 3.73
C ARG A 110 9.66 -21.37 2.71
N GLU A 111 10.37 -22.46 2.53
CA GLU A 111 10.10 -23.43 1.46
C GLU A 111 8.75 -24.11 1.67
N LYS A 112 8.53 -24.72 2.85
CA LYS A 112 7.28 -25.39 3.17
C LYS A 112 6.08 -24.43 3.19
N PHE A 113 6.29 -23.17 3.60
CA PHE A 113 5.25 -22.17 3.53
C PHE A 113 4.89 -21.86 2.07
N LEU A 114 5.86 -21.71 1.18
CA LEU A 114 5.61 -21.52 -0.25
C LEU A 114 4.85 -22.69 -0.88
N ASP A 115 5.16 -23.92 -0.50
CA ASP A 115 4.40 -25.09 -0.96
C ASP A 115 2.91 -24.95 -0.60
N LYS A 116 2.59 -24.49 0.61
CA LYS A 116 1.20 -24.24 1.03
C LYS A 116 0.53 -23.09 0.25
N VAL A 117 1.30 -22.06 -0.11
CA VAL A 117 0.80 -20.96 -0.94
C VAL A 117 0.50 -21.43 -2.37
N TRP A 118 1.35 -22.31 -2.94
CA TRP A 118 1.11 -22.88 -4.26
C TRP A 118 -0.08 -23.86 -4.26
N GLU A 119 -0.24 -24.70 -3.23
CA GLU A 119 -1.43 -25.56 -3.04
C GLU A 119 -2.71 -24.71 -3.02
N TRP A 120 -2.72 -23.63 -2.25
CA TRP A 120 -3.83 -22.66 -2.20
C TRP A 120 -4.14 -22.06 -3.57
N LYS A 121 -3.11 -21.58 -4.26
CA LYS A 121 -3.24 -21.00 -5.61
C LYS A 121 -3.88 -22.01 -6.58
N ASP A 122 -3.45 -23.26 -6.57
CA ASP A 122 -3.98 -24.28 -7.48
C ASP A 122 -5.44 -24.63 -7.16
N GLU A 123 -5.80 -24.73 -5.88
CA GLU A 123 -7.18 -24.95 -5.42
C GLU A 123 -8.12 -23.82 -5.90
N TYR A 124 -7.73 -22.57 -5.67
CA TYR A 124 -8.60 -21.43 -6.02
C TYR A 124 -8.58 -21.11 -7.51
N ALA A 125 -7.49 -21.33 -8.22
CA ALA A 125 -7.45 -21.21 -9.67
C ALA A 125 -8.40 -22.23 -10.33
N ALA A 126 -8.44 -23.46 -9.86
CA ALA A 126 -9.39 -24.48 -10.33
C ALA A 126 -10.85 -24.07 -10.03
N THR A 127 -11.12 -23.58 -8.82
CA THR A 127 -12.44 -23.09 -8.41
C THR A 127 -12.91 -21.92 -9.28
N ILE A 128 -12.05 -20.96 -9.58
CA ILE A 128 -12.36 -19.81 -10.44
C ILE A 128 -12.72 -20.28 -11.85
N LYS A 129 -11.94 -21.22 -12.42
CA LYS A 129 -12.24 -21.80 -13.74
C LYS A 129 -13.58 -22.53 -13.77
N GLU A 130 -13.91 -23.29 -12.71
CA GLU A 130 -15.21 -23.94 -12.59
C GLU A 130 -16.35 -22.92 -12.56
N GLN A 131 -16.18 -21.82 -11.80
CA GLN A 131 -17.18 -20.73 -11.74
C GLN A 131 -17.34 -20.04 -13.10
N TRP A 132 -16.24 -19.77 -13.81
CA TRP A 132 -16.28 -19.25 -15.18
C TRP A 132 -16.95 -20.21 -16.15
N GLY A 133 -16.70 -21.52 -16.02
CA GLY A 133 -17.37 -22.55 -16.81
C GLY A 133 -18.88 -22.58 -16.60
N LYS A 134 -19.34 -22.45 -15.33
CA LYS A 134 -20.77 -22.35 -15.00
C LYS A 134 -21.44 -21.10 -15.58
N MET A 135 -20.70 -20.00 -15.66
CA MET A 135 -21.16 -18.76 -16.30
C MET A 135 -21.12 -18.84 -17.83
N GLY A 136 -20.36 -19.79 -18.37
CA GLY A 136 -20.21 -20.00 -19.82
C GLY A 136 -19.38 -18.92 -20.50
N ILE A 137 -18.44 -18.27 -19.81
CA ILE A 137 -17.62 -17.18 -20.39
C ILE A 137 -16.74 -17.67 -21.54
N SER A 138 -16.56 -16.84 -22.58
CA SER A 138 -15.96 -17.24 -23.84
C SER A 138 -14.48 -16.84 -23.97
N VAL A 139 -13.67 -17.19 -22.95
CA VAL A 139 -12.23 -16.94 -22.90
C VAL A 139 -11.41 -18.02 -23.60
N ASP A 140 -10.23 -17.66 -24.12
CA ASP A 140 -9.27 -18.60 -24.70
C ASP A 140 -8.25 -19.09 -23.67
N TYR A 141 -8.53 -20.21 -23.02
CA TYR A 141 -7.62 -20.81 -22.01
C TYR A 141 -6.28 -21.28 -22.59
N SER A 142 -6.15 -21.47 -23.89
CA SER A 142 -4.86 -21.85 -24.49
C SER A 142 -3.78 -20.77 -24.35
N ARG A 143 -4.22 -19.54 -24.06
CA ARG A 143 -3.36 -18.37 -23.85
C ARG A 143 -3.41 -17.83 -22.43
N GLU A 144 -4.02 -18.57 -21.50
CA GLU A 144 -4.13 -18.15 -20.10
C GLU A 144 -2.80 -17.74 -19.50
N ARG A 145 -2.85 -16.68 -18.69
CA ARG A 145 -1.66 -16.14 -18.00
C ARG A 145 -1.87 -16.16 -16.47
N PHE A 146 -0.77 -16.32 -15.78
CA PHE A 146 -0.69 -16.13 -14.33
C PHE A 146 0.44 -15.14 -14.03
N THR A 147 0.20 -14.18 -13.16
CA THR A 147 1.15 -13.07 -12.92
C THR A 147 2.54 -13.51 -12.46
N LEU A 148 2.70 -14.73 -11.92
CA LEU A 148 3.99 -15.35 -11.60
C LEU A 148 4.42 -16.45 -12.56
N ASP A 149 3.77 -16.61 -13.74
CA ASP A 149 4.27 -17.57 -14.73
C ASP A 149 5.67 -17.16 -15.24
N GLU A 150 6.37 -18.12 -15.84
CA GLU A 150 7.75 -17.93 -16.30
C GLU A 150 7.89 -16.75 -17.25
N GLY A 151 6.93 -16.62 -18.21
CA GLY A 151 6.95 -15.56 -19.22
C GLY A 151 6.77 -14.17 -18.61
N LEU A 152 5.77 -14.00 -17.75
CA LEU A 152 5.53 -12.72 -17.05
C LEU A 152 6.64 -12.39 -16.06
N SER A 153 7.15 -13.38 -15.31
CA SER A 153 8.30 -13.19 -14.44
C SER A 153 9.56 -12.71 -15.18
N LYS A 154 9.79 -13.25 -16.39
CA LYS A 154 10.87 -12.79 -17.28
C LYS A 154 10.64 -11.35 -17.77
N ALA A 155 9.40 -11.03 -18.15
CA ALA A 155 9.02 -9.70 -18.62
C ALA A 155 9.21 -8.64 -17.50
N VAL A 156 8.71 -8.91 -16.30
CA VAL A 156 8.86 -8.03 -15.14
C VAL A 156 10.33 -7.75 -14.83
N ARG A 157 11.17 -8.80 -14.78
CA ARG A 157 12.62 -8.63 -14.56
C ARG A 157 13.27 -7.79 -15.65
N LYS A 158 12.90 -8.01 -16.91
CA LYS A 158 13.42 -7.22 -18.03
C LYS A 158 13.05 -5.74 -17.89
N VAL A 159 11.79 -5.44 -17.61
CA VAL A 159 11.32 -4.05 -17.44
C VAL A 159 12.03 -3.40 -16.25
N PHE A 160 12.15 -4.08 -15.11
CA PHE A 160 12.87 -3.56 -13.95
C PHE A 160 14.32 -3.19 -14.30
N VAL A 161 15.04 -4.11 -14.96
CA VAL A 161 16.46 -3.88 -15.34
C VAL A 161 16.59 -2.71 -16.33
N GLU A 162 15.69 -2.62 -17.32
CA GLU A 162 15.73 -1.53 -18.31
C GLU A 162 15.43 -0.16 -17.65
N LEU A 163 14.47 -0.10 -16.73
CA LEU A 163 14.15 1.12 -15.99
C LEU A 163 15.30 1.53 -15.05
N TYR A 164 15.96 0.54 -14.41
CA TYR A 164 17.15 0.79 -13.59
C TYR A 164 18.31 1.35 -14.42
N LYS A 165 18.61 0.75 -15.57
CA LYS A 165 19.65 1.24 -16.50
C LYS A 165 19.38 2.65 -17.00
N LYS A 166 18.11 3.03 -17.17
CA LYS A 166 17.71 4.39 -17.53
C LYS A 166 17.77 5.38 -16.36
N GLY A 167 18.07 4.90 -15.14
CA GLY A 167 18.11 5.72 -13.94
C GLY A 167 16.72 6.15 -13.42
N TRP A 168 15.65 5.52 -13.89
CA TRP A 168 14.30 5.79 -13.45
C TRP A 168 13.92 5.01 -12.19
N ILE A 169 14.43 3.79 -12.03
CA ILE A 169 14.34 3.04 -10.78
C ILE A 169 15.63 3.28 -9.99
N TYR A 170 15.48 3.59 -8.72
CA TYR A 170 16.58 3.79 -7.80
C TYR A 170 16.24 3.26 -6.40
N ARG A 171 17.27 3.01 -5.62
CA ARG A 171 17.15 2.62 -4.22
C ARG A 171 17.40 3.84 -3.34
N GLY A 172 16.51 4.13 -2.42
CA GLY A 172 16.60 5.28 -1.53
C GLY A 172 15.98 5.00 -0.17
N GLU A 173 16.28 5.86 0.77
CA GLU A 173 15.78 5.81 2.12
C GLU A 173 14.76 6.95 2.33
N PHE A 174 13.52 6.58 2.65
CA PHE A 174 12.42 7.52 2.84
C PHE A 174 11.51 7.05 3.97
N ILE A 175 10.72 7.97 4.49
CA ILE A 175 9.62 7.62 5.37
C ILE A 175 8.52 6.96 4.53
N ILE A 176 8.11 5.78 4.94
CA ILE A 176 7.04 4.99 4.32
C ILE A 176 5.99 4.63 5.36
N ASN A 177 4.79 4.29 4.90
CA ASN A 177 3.79 3.67 5.74
C ASN A 177 4.20 2.22 6.04
N TRP A 178 4.23 1.85 7.30
CA TRP A 178 4.64 0.54 7.77
C TRP A 178 3.55 -0.14 8.58
N ASP A 179 3.25 -1.40 8.25
CA ASP A 179 2.38 -2.26 9.04
C ASP A 179 3.24 -3.09 10.03
N PRO A 180 3.23 -2.76 11.33
CA PRO A 180 4.07 -3.46 12.30
C PRO A 180 3.60 -4.89 12.59
N LYS A 181 2.34 -5.23 12.35
CA LYS A 181 1.81 -6.58 12.52
C LYS A 181 2.20 -7.49 11.35
N ALA A 182 2.04 -7.01 10.13
CA ALA A 182 2.45 -7.72 8.93
C ALA A 182 3.96 -7.62 8.66
N ARG A 183 4.65 -6.65 9.29
CA ARG A 183 6.06 -6.29 9.07
C ARG A 183 6.35 -6.03 7.59
N THR A 184 5.54 -5.17 6.99
CA THR A 184 5.62 -4.82 5.56
C THR A 184 5.30 -3.35 5.32
N ALA A 185 5.86 -2.81 4.22
CA ALA A 185 5.46 -1.51 3.70
C ALA A 185 4.01 -1.55 3.18
N LEU A 186 3.35 -0.40 3.25
CA LEU A 186 2.04 -0.13 2.69
C LEU A 186 2.14 1.00 1.68
N SER A 187 1.37 0.92 0.60
CA SER A 187 1.13 2.08 -0.26
C SER A 187 0.08 3.02 0.39
N ASP A 188 0.05 4.27 -0.04
CA ASP A 188 -0.88 5.26 0.52
C ASP A 188 -2.35 4.86 0.35
N ILE A 189 -2.68 4.17 -0.76
CA ILE A 189 -4.05 3.67 -1.03
C ILE A 189 -4.49 2.54 -0.09
N GLU A 190 -3.56 1.90 0.63
CA GLU A 190 -3.83 0.84 1.60
C GLU A 190 -3.92 1.37 3.03
N VAL A 191 -3.87 2.69 3.21
CA VAL A 191 -4.01 3.36 4.50
C VAL A 191 -5.41 3.94 4.64
N ILE A 192 -6.19 3.36 5.56
CA ILE A 192 -7.54 3.82 5.87
C ILE A 192 -7.47 4.72 7.10
N HIS A 193 -7.88 5.97 6.94
CA HIS A 193 -7.92 6.92 8.05
C HIS A 193 -9.17 6.73 8.91
N LYS A 194 -8.97 6.65 10.22
CA LYS A 194 -10.03 6.51 11.22
C LYS A 194 -9.84 7.53 12.32
N ASP A 195 -10.93 8.11 12.77
CA ASP A 195 -10.93 8.98 13.95
C ASP A 195 -10.74 8.15 15.21
N VAL A 196 -9.73 8.50 15.99
CA VAL A 196 -9.40 7.84 17.27
C VAL A 196 -9.30 8.86 18.39
N GLU A 197 -9.69 8.42 19.59
CA GLU A 197 -9.45 9.19 20.81
C GLU A 197 -7.96 9.17 21.13
N GLY A 198 -7.38 10.33 21.35
CA GLY A 198 -5.98 10.52 21.69
C GLY A 198 -5.78 11.77 22.51
N ALA A 199 -4.56 12.23 22.59
CA ALA A 199 -4.23 13.47 23.28
C ALA A 199 -3.01 14.15 22.66
N PHE A 200 -2.90 15.47 22.82
CA PHE A 200 -1.63 16.16 22.78
C PHE A 200 -0.99 16.11 24.16
N TYR A 201 0.25 15.69 24.20
CA TYR A 201 1.11 15.70 25.36
C TYR A 201 2.05 16.90 25.22
N HIS A 202 1.87 17.86 26.12
CA HIS A 202 2.68 19.07 26.20
C HIS A 202 3.83 18.85 27.17
N MET A 203 5.05 19.11 26.71
CA MET A 203 6.25 18.90 27.53
C MET A 203 7.27 20.00 27.31
N ASN A 204 8.06 20.26 28.33
CA ASN A 204 9.12 21.27 28.32
C ASN A 204 10.48 20.67 27.92
N TYR A 205 11.09 21.27 26.91
CA TYR A 205 12.49 21.07 26.56
C TYR A 205 13.30 22.27 27.07
N MET A 206 14.11 22.05 28.10
CA MET A 206 14.88 23.12 28.73
C MET A 206 16.04 23.54 27.86
N LEU A 207 16.30 24.85 27.72
CA LEU A 207 17.56 25.33 27.12
C LEU A 207 18.76 24.74 27.85
N GLU A 208 19.86 24.49 27.15
CA GLU A 208 21.08 23.91 27.70
C GLU A 208 21.66 24.72 28.86
N ASP A 209 21.47 26.05 28.84
CA ASP A 209 21.89 26.96 29.89
C ASP A 209 20.88 27.04 31.09
N GLY A 210 19.77 26.30 31.02
CA GLY A 210 18.74 26.27 32.04
C GLY A 210 17.88 27.54 32.13
N SER A 211 18.07 28.54 31.29
CA SER A 211 17.42 29.85 31.41
C SER A 211 15.95 29.87 31.03
N ARG A 212 15.54 28.99 30.14
CA ARG A 212 14.17 28.95 29.60
C ARG A 212 13.79 27.56 29.09
N ALA A 213 12.50 27.21 29.21
CA ALA A 213 11.93 26.03 28.59
C ALA A 213 11.19 26.39 27.29
N LEU A 214 11.28 25.52 26.30
CA LEU A 214 10.43 25.51 25.12
C LEU A 214 9.37 24.42 25.27
N GLU A 215 8.10 24.81 25.23
CA GLU A 215 6.99 23.86 25.28
C GLU A 215 6.73 23.28 23.89
N VAL A 216 6.83 21.97 23.77
CA VAL A 216 6.46 21.20 22.56
C VAL A 216 5.21 20.38 22.83
N ALA A 217 4.42 20.12 21.79
CA ALA A 217 3.23 19.26 21.88
C ALA A 217 3.27 18.16 20.85
N THR A 218 2.98 16.93 21.24
CA THR A 218 2.96 15.77 20.34
C THR A 218 1.83 14.80 20.69
N THR A 219 1.32 14.09 19.70
CA THR A 219 0.43 12.93 19.92
C THR A 219 1.19 11.65 20.18
N ARG A 220 2.52 11.65 19.95
CA ARG A 220 3.39 10.46 19.97
C ARG A 220 4.62 10.65 20.86
N PRO A 221 4.45 10.79 22.18
CA PRO A 221 5.59 11.02 23.09
C PRO A 221 6.62 9.89 23.09
N GLU A 222 6.25 8.66 22.72
CA GLU A 222 7.16 7.53 22.60
C GLU A 222 8.22 7.70 21.51
N THR A 223 8.02 8.61 20.54
CA THR A 223 9.02 8.87 19.50
C THR A 223 10.07 9.89 19.90
N MET A 224 9.92 10.56 21.07
CA MET A 224 10.83 11.62 21.51
C MET A 224 12.29 11.19 21.60
N PHE A 225 12.56 9.91 21.84
CA PHE A 225 13.92 9.36 21.92
C PHE A 225 14.68 9.51 20.58
N GLY A 226 13.94 9.70 19.47
CA GLY A 226 14.45 9.96 18.13
C GLY A 226 14.46 11.43 17.73
N ASP A 227 14.16 12.35 18.63
CA ASP A 227 14.20 13.79 18.33
C ASP A 227 15.63 14.24 18.08
N THR A 228 15.82 15.00 16.99
CA THR A 228 17.15 15.47 16.56
C THR A 228 17.22 17.00 16.46
N ALA A 229 16.11 17.68 16.56
CA ALA A 229 16.04 19.14 16.66
C ALA A 229 14.68 19.59 17.22
N VAL A 230 14.59 20.86 17.52
CA VAL A 230 13.34 21.61 17.70
C VAL A 230 13.29 22.69 16.63
N ALA A 231 12.18 22.81 15.91
CA ALA A 231 11.99 23.86 14.91
C ALA A 231 11.16 25.01 15.47
N VAL A 232 11.55 26.22 15.10
CA VAL A 232 10.80 27.46 15.33
C VAL A 232 10.75 28.27 14.05
N ASN A 233 9.70 29.07 13.89
CA ASN A 233 9.60 29.92 12.71
C ASN A 233 10.65 31.05 12.76
N PRO A 234 11.39 31.33 11.66
CA PRO A 234 12.42 32.38 11.63
C PRO A 234 11.86 33.78 11.87
N GLU A 235 10.59 34.00 11.60
CA GLU A 235 9.93 35.30 11.82
C GLU A 235 9.22 35.42 13.17
N ASP A 236 9.16 34.34 13.97
CA ASP A 236 8.51 34.36 15.29
C ASP A 236 9.36 35.13 16.33
N PRO A 237 8.91 36.30 16.77
CA PRO A 237 9.69 37.12 17.71
C PRO A 237 9.88 36.45 19.07
N ARG A 238 9.08 35.46 19.42
CA ARG A 238 9.17 34.74 20.71
C ARG A 238 10.41 33.88 20.79
N TYR A 239 10.94 33.41 19.65
CA TYR A 239 11.98 32.38 19.63
C TYR A 239 13.17 32.73 18.72
N LYS A 240 13.13 33.85 18.02
CA LYS A 240 14.16 34.29 17.07
C LYS A 240 15.57 34.36 17.71
N ASP A 241 15.67 34.73 18.98
CA ASP A 241 16.91 34.82 19.73
C ASP A 241 17.45 33.46 20.21
N LEU A 242 16.69 32.40 20.02
CA LEU A 242 17.02 31.04 20.42
C LEU A 242 17.56 30.16 19.28
N ILE A 243 17.40 30.63 18.04
CA ILE A 243 17.86 29.91 16.85
C ILE A 243 19.37 29.66 16.94
N GLY A 244 19.79 28.41 16.72
CA GLY A 244 21.18 27.98 16.83
C GLY A 244 21.65 27.63 18.25
N LYS A 245 20.82 27.84 19.28
CA LYS A 245 21.07 27.29 20.64
C LYS A 245 20.59 25.85 20.73
N ASN A 246 20.88 25.19 21.85
CA ASN A 246 20.43 23.83 22.11
C ASN A 246 19.35 23.80 23.21
N VAL A 247 18.47 22.82 23.09
CA VAL A 247 17.62 22.34 24.20
C VAL A 247 18.06 20.95 24.62
N ILE A 248 17.78 20.60 25.87
CA ILE A 248 18.04 19.27 26.43
C ILE A 248 16.78 18.42 26.24
N LEU A 249 16.93 17.32 25.53
CA LEU A 249 15.87 16.32 25.35
C LEU A 249 15.58 15.64 26.69
N PRO A 250 14.36 15.75 27.24
CA PRO A 250 14.00 15.13 28.52
C PRO A 250 14.26 13.63 28.53
N ILE A 251 14.44 13.05 29.71
CA ILE A 251 14.73 11.61 29.92
C ILE A 251 16.12 11.22 29.39
N VAL A 252 16.42 11.52 28.12
CA VAL A 252 17.67 11.14 27.45
C VAL A 252 18.85 12.05 27.86
N ASN A 253 18.56 13.27 28.30
CA ASN A 253 19.55 14.29 28.69
C ASN A 253 20.57 14.62 27.58
N LYS A 254 20.11 14.60 26.31
CA LYS A 254 20.94 14.88 25.15
C LYS A 254 20.64 16.29 24.61
N PRO A 255 21.64 17.12 24.29
CA PRO A 255 21.43 18.38 23.61
C PRO A 255 21.03 18.16 22.16
N ILE A 256 19.99 18.88 21.71
CA ILE A 256 19.54 18.96 20.32
C ILE A 256 19.37 20.42 19.90
N PRO A 257 19.68 20.79 18.64
CA PRO A 257 19.66 22.17 18.18
C PRO A 257 18.24 22.71 18.00
N ILE A 258 18.11 24.04 18.14
CA ILE A 258 16.95 24.80 17.68
C ILE A 258 17.22 25.29 16.27
N VAL A 259 16.41 24.87 15.31
CA VAL A 259 16.54 25.22 13.89
C VAL A 259 15.42 26.19 13.46
N ALA A 260 15.73 27.05 12.48
CA ALA A 260 14.76 27.93 11.87
C ALA A 260 14.09 27.26 10.69
N ASP A 261 12.80 26.97 10.77
CA ASP A 261 12.05 26.34 9.67
C ASP A 261 10.61 26.83 9.63
N GLU A 262 10.11 27.16 8.43
CA GLU A 262 8.73 27.62 8.20
C GLU A 262 7.69 26.53 8.48
N HIS A 263 8.11 25.29 8.64
CA HIS A 263 7.25 24.20 9.09
C HIS A 263 6.63 24.48 10.48
N ALA A 264 7.33 25.24 11.32
CA ALA A 264 6.81 25.67 12.62
C ALA A 264 5.87 26.87 12.39
N ASP A 265 4.55 26.65 12.48
CA ASP A 265 3.54 27.70 12.36
C ASP A 265 3.44 28.48 13.69
N PRO A 266 3.71 29.79 13.69
CA PRO A 266 3.63 30.62 14.90
C PRO A 266 2.23 30.72 15.50
N GLU A 267 1.20 30.52 14.70
CA GLU A 267 -0.21 30.60 15.11
C GLU A 267 -0.77 29.25 15.58
N PHE A 268 -0.02 28.16 15.35
CA PHE A 268 -0.48 26.83 15.75
C PHE A 268 0.22 26.33 17.03
N GLY A 269 -0.59 26.02 18.05
CA GLY A 269 -0.10 25.48 19.30
C GLY A 269 0.88 26.41 20.03
N THR A 270 2.08 25.92 20.30
CA THR A 270 3.14 26.71 20.97
C THR A 270 3.99 27.49 19.98
N GLY A 271 3.90 27.21 18.67
CA GLY A 271 4.82 27.71 17.66
C GLY A 271 6.17 27.00 17.64
N VAL A 272 6.31 25.93 18.45
CA VAL A 272 7.54 25.14 18.59
C VAL A 272 7.23 23.69 18.24
N VAL A 273 7.99 23.13 17.32
CA VAL A 273 7.77 21.76 16.82
C VAL A 273 9.01 20.89 17.11
N LYS A 274 8.82 19.77 17.79
CA LYS A 274 9.85 18.75 17.88
C LYS A 274 10.08 18.09 16.54
N ILE A 275 11.30 17.77 16.18
CA ILE A 275 11.65 17.18 14.87
C ILE A 275 12.20 15.78 15.07
N THR A 276 11.44 14.79 14.57
CA THR A 276 11.77 13.35 14.63
C THR A 276 11.85 12.78 13.21
N PRO A 277 12.91 13.01 12.46
CA PRO A 277 12.98 12.73 11.01
C PRO A 277 12.73 11.27 10.63
N ALA A 278 12.95 10.32 11.54
CA ALA A 278 12.73 8.90 11.27
C ALA A 278 11.30 8.40 11.52
N HIS A 279 10.40 9.26 12.07
CA HIS A 279 9.07 8.85 12.53
C HIS A 279 7.92 9.76 12.08
N ASP A 280 8.20 10.80 11.29
CA ASP A 280 7.20 11.69 10.72
C ASP A 280 7.63 12.16 9.33
N PRO A 281 6.73 12.12 8.31
CA PRO A 281 7.06 12.53 6.94
C PRO A 281 7.44 14.02 6.82
N ASN A 282 6.80 14.90 7.58
CA ASN A 282 7.10 16.33 7.54
C ASN A 282 8.42 16.62 8.25
N ASP A 283 8.65 15.97 9.42
CA ASP A 283 9.92 16.07 10.14
C ASP A 283 11.09 15.52 9.30
N PHE A 284 10.86 14.50 8.49
CA PHE A 284 11.85 13.99 7.55
C PHE A 284 12.31 15.06 6.55
N LEU A 285 11.36 15.83 5.98
CA LEU A 285 11.68 16.92 5.06
C LEU A 285 12.44 18.06 5.77
N VAL A 286 12.05 18.41 7.00
CA VAL A 286 12.82 19.34 7.84
C VAL A 286 14.23 18.80 8.08
N GLY A 287 14.33 17.52 8.43
CA GLY A 287 15.61 16.84 8.63
C GLY A 287 16.52 16.91 7.41
N GLN A 288 15.98 16.74 6.22
CA GLN A 288 16.74 16.89 4.96
C GLN A 288 17.23 18.32 4.74
N ARG A 289 16.37 19.34 4.95
CA ARG A 289 16.73 20.75 4.78
C ARG A 289 17.85 21.21 5.73
N HIS A 290 17.82 20.69 6.96
CA HIS A 290 18.77 21.05 8.02
C HIS A 290 19.87 20.01 8.25
N ASN A 291 19.92 18.97 7.40
CA ASN A 291 20.95 17.92 7.50
C ASN A 291 20.99 17.23 8.87
N LEU A 292 19.80 17.01 9.47
CA LEU A 292 19.66 16.41 10.79
C LEU A 292 19.81 14.88 10.76
N PRO A 293 20.35 14.26 11.83
CA PRO A 293 20.39 12.81 11.93
C PRO A 293 18.99 12.19 11.90
N GLN A 294 18.87 11.00 11.32
CA GLN A 294 17.65 10.23 11.28
C GLN A 294 17.74 9.08 12.28
N VAL A 295 17.10 9.23 13.44
CA VAL A 295 17.19 8.29 14.57
C VAL A 295 15.91 7.47 14.66
N ASN A 296 15.96 6.22 14.18
CA ASN A 296 14.84 5.29 14.30
C ASN A 296 14.85 4.61 15.68
N VAL A 297 13.75 4.74 16.43
CA VAL A 297 13.61 4.23 17.81
C VAL A 297 12.67 3.02 17.92
N MET A 298 12.20 2.47 16.80
CA MET A 298 11.28 1.33 16.76
C MET A 298 11.82 0.17 15.93
N ASN A 299 11.51 -1.04 16.37
CA ASN A 299 11.72 -2.29 15.64
C ASN A 299 10.64 -2.50 14.58
N ASP A 300 10.81 -3.52 13.72
CA ASP A 300 9.88 -3.87 12.64
C ASP A 300 8.48 -4.24 13.12
N ASP A 301 8.35 -4.72 14.35
CA ASP A 301 7.09 -5.11 14.97
C ASP A 301 6.41 -3.99 15.77
N GLY A 302 6.98 -2.78 15.75
CA GLY A 302 6.47 -1.63 16.48
C GLY A 302 6.82 -1.61 17.97
N THR A 303 7.71 -2.50 18.44
CA THR A 303 8.30 -2.38 19.76
C THR A 303 9.42 -1.35 19.77
N MET A 304 9.69 -0.74 20.92
CA MET A 304 10.80 0.21 21.07
C MET A 304 12.13 -0.53 20.99
N ASN A 305 13.12 0.06 20.31
CA ASN A 305 14.46 -0.50 20.24
C ASN A 305 15.37 0.00 21.40
N ASP A 306 16.65 -0.40 21.39
CA ASP A 306 17.60 -0.08 22.46
C ASP A 306 17.84 1.42 22.64
N LEU A 307 17.58 2.26 21.64
CA LEU A 307 17.71 3.72 21.73
C LEU A 307 16.66 4.36 22.65
N ALA A 308 15.57 3.65 22.93
CA ALA A 308 14.57 4.09 23.90
C ALA A 308 14.97 3.81 25.38
N GLY A 309 16.17 3.28 25.63
CA GLY A 309 16.71 3.07 27.00
C GLY A 309 15.84 2.13 27.82
N GLU A 310 15.35 2.60 28.97
CA GLU A 310 14.51 1.79 29.88
C GLU A 310 13.18 1.32 29.28
N PHE A 311 12.74 1.86 28.15
CA PHE A 311 11.52 1.49 27.44
C PHE A 311 11.78 0.48 26.29
N ALA A 312 13.02 0.04 26.10
CA ALA A 312 13.38 -0.92 25.06
C ALA A 312 12.58 -2.24 25.20
N GLY A 313 12.10 -2.77 24.09
CA GLY A 313 11.29 -3.99 24.06
C GLY A 313 9.79 -3.79 24.37
N MET A 314 9.38 -2.62 24.87
CA MET A 314 7.96 -2.33 25.10
C MET A 314 7.22 -2.13 23.78
N ASP A 315 5.95 -2.56 23.72
CA ASP A 315 5.03 -2.13 22.67
C ASP A 315 4.91 -0.60 22.65
N ARG A 316 4.84 0.02 21.47
CA ARG A 316 4.81 1.47 21.30
C ARG A 316 3.74 2.19 22.12
N PHE A 317 2.56 1.58 22.32
CA PHE A 317 1.47 2.18 23.09
C PHE A 317 1.73 2.07 24.60
N GLU A 318 2.33 0.99 25.05
CA GLU A 318 2.77 0.85 26.44
C GLU A 318 3.95 1.79 26.73
N ALA A 319 4.90 1.90 25.79
CA ALA A 319 5.99 2.86 25.89
C ALA A 319 5.47 4.31 25.93
N ARG A 320 4.43 4.65 25.17
CA ARG A 320 3.77 5.97 25.24
C ARG A 320 3.30 6.29 26.65
N LYS A 321 2.57 5.37 27.29
CA LYS A 321 2.09 5.55 28.65
C LYS A 321 3.23 5.68 29.66
N ALA A 322 4.25 4.83 29.52
CA ALA A 322 5.41 4.84 30.39
C ALA A 322 6.24 6.13 30.23
N THR A 323 6.43 6.60 29.00
CA THR A 323 7.11 7.87 28.71
C THR A 323 6.38 9.06 29.32
N VAL A 324 5.05 9.12 29.19
CA VAL A 324 4.24 10.20 29.79
C VAL A 324 4.38 10.20 31.30
N LYS A 325 4.31 9.04 31.94
CA LYS A 325 4.52 8.90 33.38
C LYS A 325 5.92 9.37 33.79
N LYS A 326 6.93 9.00 33.05
CA LYS A 326 8.32 9.44 33.34
C LYS A 326 8.49 10.95 33.18
N LEU A 327 7.87 11.55 32.17
CA LEU A 327 7.87 13.02 31.98
C LEU A 327 7.19 13.74 33.15
N GLU A 328 6.12 13.16 33.69
CA GLU A 328 5.46 13.70 34.91
C GLU A 328 6.37 13.60 36.13
N GLU A 329 7.00 12.44 36.34
CA GLU A 329 7.93 12.20 37.48
C GLU A 329 9.11 13.17 37.49
N ILE A 330 9.65 13.54 36.33
CA ILE A 330 10.78 14.49 36.20
C ILE A 330 10.33 15.95 36.09
N GLY A 331 9.02 16.22 36.15
CA GLY A 331 8.45 17.57 36.04
C GLY A 331 8.54 18.21 34.64
N ALA A 332 8.76 17.41 33.60
CA ALA A 332 8.82 17.90 32.21
C ALA A 332 7.43 17.92 31.54
N LEU A 333 6.44 17.15 32.04
CA LEU A 333 5.08 17.16 31.48
C LEU A 333 4.37 18.44 31.93
N VAL A 334 3.82 19.20 30.99
CA VAL A 334 3.06 20.45 31.24
C VAL A 334 1.56 20.15 31.39
N LYS A 335 0.98 19.48 30.39
CA LYS A 335 -0.45 19.11 30.38
C LYS A 335 -0.73 18.01 29.38
N ILE A 336 -1.88 17.36 29.51
CA ILE A 336 -2.44 16.41 28.57
C ILE A 336 -3.76 16.98 28.06
N GLU A 337 -3.84 17.25 26.76
CA GLU A 337 -5.02 17.79 26.10
C GLU A 337 -5.68 16.72 25.24
N LYS A 338 -6.82 16.20 25.71
CA LYS A 338 -7.58 15.16 24.98
C LYS A 338 -8.17 15.71 23.69
N ARG A 339 -8.05 14.95 22.61
CA ARG A 339 -8.68 15.26 21.32
C ARG A 339 -8.92 14.00 20.51
N VAL A 340 -9.88 14.11 19.59
CA VAL A 340 -10.05 13.14 18.49
C VAL A 340 -9.22 13.59 17.30
N HIS A 341 -8.49 12.67 16.69
CA HIS A 341 -7.70 12.95 15.48
C HIS A 341 -7.71 11.75 14.54
N SER A 342 -7.52 12.03 13.26
CA SER A 342 -7.51 11.03 12.21
C SER A 342 -6.16 10.30 12.16
N VAL A 343 -6.17 8.97 12.21
CA VAL A 343 -4.96 8.13 12.20
C VAL A 343 -5.08 7.06 11.13
N GLY A 344 -4.00 6.87 10.37
CA GLY A 344 -3.89 5.83 9.36
C GLY A 344 -3.90 4.43 9.96
N HIS A 345 -4.69 3.54 9.36
CA HIS A 345 -4.75 2.12 9.71
C HIS A 345 -4.48 1.28 8.47
N SER A 346 -3.77 0.18 8.64
CA SER A 346 -3.56 -0.80 7.56
C SER A 346 -4.90 -1.40 7.13
N GLU A 347 -5.22 -1.31 5.84
CA GLU A 347 -6.37 -2.02 5.27
C GLU A 347 -6.26 -3.54 5.46
N ARG A 348 -5.02 -4.06 5.46
CA ARG A 348 -4.73 -5.49 5.52
C ARG A 348 -4.94 -6.11 6.90
N THR A 349 -4.47 -5.44 7.95
CA THR A 349 -4.42 -5.99 9.32
C THR A 349 -5.25 -5.21 10.32
N GLY A 350 -5.71 -4.01 9.95
CA GLY A 350 -6.47 -3.11 10.80
C GLY A 350 -5.66 -2.39 11.88
N VAL A 351 -4.33 -2.59 11.96
CA VAL A 351 -3.49 -1.93 12.96
C VAL A 351 -3.16 -0.49 12.56
N MET A 352 -2.85 0.36 13.53
CA MET A 352 -2.32 1.70 13.26
C MET A 352 -1.00 1.61 12.52
N VAL A 353 -0.89 2.39 11.43
CA VAL A 353 0.32 2.49 10.61
C VAL A 353 1.40 3.27 11.36
N GLU A 354 2.65 2.84 11.21
CA GLU A 354 3.82 3.57 11.68
C GLU A 354 4.53 4.24 10.51
N PRO A 355 4.64 5.58 10.46
CA PRO A 355 5.60 6.24 9.60
C PRO A 355 7.01 5.81 9.99
N ARG A 356 7.74 5.22 9.07
CA ARG A 356 9.04 4.61 9.36
C ARG A 356 10.03 4.84 8.22
N LEU A 357 11.27 5.16 8.59
CA LEU A 357 12.37 5.21 7.67
C LEU A 357 12.71 3.80 7.15
N SER A 358 12.75 3.62 5.85
CA SER A 358 13.09 2.35 5.23
C SER A 358 13.78 2.55 3.88
N THR A 359 14.77 1.70 3.61
CA THR A 359 15.39 1.63 2.29
C THR A 359 14.50 0.83 1.35
N GLN A 360 13.97 1.46 0.32
CA GLN A 360 13.04 0.89 -0.64
C GLN A 360 13.48 1.18 -2.08
N TRP A 361 12.83 0.50 -3.02
CA TRP A 361 12.93 0.81 -4.44
C TRP A 361 11.87 1.85 -4.81
N PHE A 362 12.30 2.89 -5.51
CA PHE A 362 11.46 3.98 -5.97
C PHE A 362 11.57 4.17 -7.48
N VAL A 363 10.52 4.74 -8.07
CA VAL A 363 10.48 5.12 -9.49
C VAL A 363 10.35 6.64 -9.59
N LYS A 364 11.19 7.26 -10.44
CA LYS A 364 11.06 8.68 -10.79
C LYS A 364 9.87 8.84 -11.74
N MET A 365 8.72 9.22 -11.19
CA MET A 365 7.46 9.25 -11.94
C MET A 365 7.31 10.47 -12.86
N ASP A 366 7.97 11.60 -12.58
CA ASP A 366 7.75 12.88 -13.26
C ASP A 366 7.77 12.77 -14.79
N GLN A 367 8.81 12.14 -15.36
CA GLN A 367 8.93 12.02 -16.81
C GLN A 367 7.92 11.03 -17.40
N LEU A 368 7.61 9.97 -16.66
CA LEU A 368 6.63 8.96 -17.07
C LEU A 368 5.23 9.56 -17.10
N ALA A 369 4.84 10.28 -16.05
CA ALA A 369 3.57 10.97 -15.96
C ALA A 369 3.42 12.05 -17.04
N LYS A 370 4.43 12.91 -17.25
CA LYS A 370 4.44 13.92 -18.31
C LYS A 370 4.20 13.30 -19.68
N ASN A 371 4.84 12.17 -19.98
CA ASN A 371 4.66 11.47 -21.25
C ASN A 371 3.24 10.91 -21.39
N ALA A 372 2.67 10.37 -20.33
CA ALA A 372 1.31 9.83 -20.31
C ALA A 372 0.26 10.95 -20.51
N ILE A 373 0.43 12.09 -19.84
CA ILE A 373 -0.42 13.28 -19.99
C ILE A 373 -0.33 13.80 -21.43
N ALA A 374 0.88 13.98 -21.97
CA ALA A 374 1.07 14.48 -23.32
C ALA A 374 0.44 13.56 -24.38
N ASN A 375 0.39 12.25 -24.15
CA ASN A 375 -0.26 11.32 -25.08
C ASN A 375 -1.78 11.56 -25.18
N GLN A 376 -2.43 12.11 -24.13
CA GLN A 376 -3.87 12.38 -24.17
C GLN A 376 -4.26 13.53 -25.11
N ASP A 377 -3.30 14.33 -25.56
CA ASP A 377 -3.48 15.39 -26.54
C ASP A 377 -3.26 14.90 -28.00
N THR A 378 -2.95 13.62 -28.20
CA THR A 378 -2.69 13.03 -29.50
C THR A 378 -3.88 12.24 -30.05
N ASP A 379 -3.82 11.86 -31.34
CA ASP A 379 -4.83 10.97 -31.96
C ASP A 379 -4.78 9.55 -31.40
N ASP A 380 -3.63 9.11 -30.86
CA ASP A 380 -3.39 7.80 -30.25
C ASP A 380 -3.76 7.74 -28.76
N LYS A 381 -4.45 8.76 -28.26
CA LYS A 381 -4.88 8.85 -26.87
C LYS A 381 -5.74 7.67 -26.41
N VAL A 382 -5.67 7.38 -25.13
CA VAL A 382 -6.60 6.46 -24.47
C VAL A 382 -7.99 7.09 -24.45
N LYS A 383 -8.98 6.37 -24.99
CA LYS A 383 -10.39 6.82 -24.99
C LYS A 383 -11.10 6.22 -23.78
N PHE A 384 -11.46 7.08 -22.84
CA PHE A 384 -12.20 6.67 -21.65
C PHE A 384 -13.71 6.60 -21.91
N TYR A 385 -14.36 5.61 -21.29
CA TYR A 385 -15.81 5.52 -21.29
C TYR A 385 -16.34 5.26 -19.87
N PRO A 386 -17.23 6.12 -19.34
CA PRO A 386 -17.63 7.43 -19.89
C PRO A 386 -16.46 8.45 -19.90
N PRO A 387 -16.51 9.46 -20.78
CA PRO A 387 -15.41 10.41 -21.01
C PRO A 387 -14.88 11.12 -19.76
N ARG A 388 -15.71 11.31 -18.72
CA ARG A 388 -15.33 11.95 -17.45
C ARG A 388 -14.16 11.26 -16.73
N PHE A 389 -13.89 9.98 -17.01
CA PHE A 389 -12.74 9.28 -16.43
C PHE A 389 -11.39 9.78 -16.97
N ASN A 390 -11.40 10.57 -18.05
CA ASN A 390 -10.18 11.26 -18.47
C ASN A 390 -9.73 12.28 -17.42
N ASP A 391 -10.65 13.00 -16.80
CA ASP A 391 -10.31 13.97 -15.74
C ASP A 391 -9.73 13.25 -14.50
N THR A 392 -10.31 12.10 -14.14
CA THR A 392 -9.78 11.25 -13.05
C THR A 392 -8.36 10.75 -13.38
N PHE A 393 -8.13 10.36 -14.64
CA PHE A 393 -6.80 9.94 -15.10
C PHE A 393 -5.77 11.08 -15.00
N LEU A 394 -6.12 12.28 -15.47
CA LEU A 394 -5.23 13.44 -15.42
C LEU A 394 -4.90 13.84 -13.97
N GLN A 395 -5.91 13.92 -13.09
CA GLN A 395 -5.70 14.18 -11.66
C GLN A 395 -4.80 13.17 -10.96
N TRP A 396 -4.82 11.91 -11.43
CA TRP A 396 -3.93 10.88 -10.89
C TRP A 396 -2.49 11.03 -11.38
N MET A 397 -2.30 11.57 -12.59
CA MET A 397 -0.97 11.73 -13.20
C MET A 397 -0.27 13.03 -12.79
N GLU A 398 -1.00 14.06 -12.38
CA GLU A 398 -0.51 15.35 -11.83
C GLU A 398 -0.14 15.23 -10.34
#